data_89ac83e3cc45389fbe7f2dc5bbc28cf9
#
_entry.id   89ac83e3cc45389fbe7f2dc5bbc28cf9
#
_cell.length_a   1.000
_cell.length_b   1.000
_cell.length_c   1.000
_cell.angle_alpha   90.00
_cell.angle_beta   90.00
_cell.angle_gamma   90.00
#
_symmetry.space_group_name_H-M   'P 1'
#
loop_
_entity.id
_entity.type
_entity.pdbx_description
1 polymer ?
#
loop_
_entity_poly.entity_id
_entity_poly.type
_entity_poly.pdbx_seq_one_letter_code
_entity_poly.pdbx_strand_id
1 'polypeptide(L)'
;MNDRLDRAFFSRDALVIAPEILGKAIVRVMPDGTHLILPVTEVEVYRGMDDRANHASKGMTERNRVMFGQGGIIYMYLIYGMHWMLNIVAGEEGNPEALLIRGVGEVEGPGRVTKHLSIGRDFYGEDLENSRRIWLEERPAVENFTTGPRVGINYAGEPWISMPWRFRC
;
A
#
# COMPACT_ATOMS: atom_id res chain seq x y z
N MET A 1 8.37 -23.61 4.98
CA MET A 1 7.06 -23.07 4.59
C MET A 1 7.29 -21.75 3.88
N ASN A 2 6.54 -21.51 2.84
CA ASN A 2 6.59 -20.20 2.19
C ASN A 2 5.61 -19.29 2.93
N ASP A 3 6.13 -18.38 3.76
CA ASP A 3 5.33 -17.44 4.54
C ASP A 3 4.94 -16.20 3.72
N ARG A 4 5.28 -16.16 2.43
CA ARG A 4 4.97 -15.05 1.53
C ARG A 4 3.46 -14.99 1.28
N LEU A 5 2.90 -13.79 1.40
CA LEU A 5 1.52 -13.53 1.03
C LEU A 5 1.34 -13.68 -0.49
N ASP A 6 0.30 -14.37 -0.88
CA ASP A 6 0.00 -14.70 -2.27
C ASP A 6 -1.01 -13.72 -2.90
N ARG A 7 -1.29 -13.94 -4.18
CA ARG A 7 -2.28 -13.16 -4.94
C ARG A 7 -3.66 -13.16 -4.28
N ALA A 8 -4.07 -14.29 -3.72
CA ALA A 8 -5.39 -14.42 -3.11
C ALA A 8 -5.56 -13.47 -1.91
N PHE A 9 -4.48 -13.23 -1.14
CA PHE A 9 -4.52 -12.25 -0.06
C PHE A 9 -4.84 -10.84 -0.59
N PHE A 10 -4.19 -10.42 -1.67
CA PHE A 10 -4.31 -9.06 -2.20
C PHE A 10 -5.53 -8.85 -3.09
N SER A 11 -6.16 -9.89 -3.59
CA SER A 11 -7.33 -9.78 -4.50
C SER A 11 -8.63 -9.48 -3.79
N ARG A 12 -8.59 -9.36 -2.47
CA ARG A 12 -9.74 -9.03 -1.64
C ARG A 12 -9.96 -7.52 -1.55
N ASP A 13 -11.12 -7.11 -1.06
CA ASP A 13 -11.45 -5.71 -0.80
C ASP A 13 -10.39 -5.05 0.09
N ALA A 14 -9.92 -3.87 -0.28
CA ALA A 14 -8.88 -3.15 0.45
C ALA A 14 -9.27 -2.86 1.91
N LEU A 15 -10.56 -2.63 2.20
CA LEU A 15 -11.02 -2.43 3.58
C LEU A 15 -10.96 -3.71 4.42
N VAL A 16 -11.04 -4.88 3.79
CA VAL A 16 -10.83 -6.18 4.46
C VAL A 16 -9.34 -6.40 4.73
N ILE A 17 -8.50 -6.09 3.75
CA ILE A 17 -7.05 -6.28 3.88
C ILE A 17 -6.43 -5.30 4.88
N ALA A 18 -6.91 -4.07 4.96
CA ALA A 18 -6.28 -3.00 5.74
C ALA A 18 -5.97 -3.36 7.21
N PRO A 19 -6.91 -3.89 7.99
CA PRO A 19 -6.60 -4.34 9.34
C PRO A 19 -5.70 -5.58 9.37
N GLU A 20 -5.82 -6.45 8.39
CA GLU A 20 -5.06 -7.70 8.35
C GLU A 20 -3.60 -7.50 7.92
N ILE A 21 -3.30 -6.48 7.11
CA ILE A 21 -1.93 -6.20 6.66
C ILE A 21 -1.07 -5.57 7.75
N LEU A 22 -1.70 -4.96 8.77
CA LEU A 22 -0.98 -4.47 9.93
C LEU A 22 -0.27 -5.63 10.64
N GLY A 23 1.00 -5.42 10.97
CA GLY A 23 1.86 -6.42 11.57
C GLY A 23 2.49 -7.42 10.59
N LYS A 24 1.99 -7.53 9.35
CA LYS A 24 2.67 -8.35 8.33
C LYS A 24 4.04 -7.78 8.03
N ALA A 25 5.01 -8.64 7.75
CA ALA A 25 6.37 -8.19 7.51
C ALA A 25 6.60 -7.83 6.05
N ILE A 26 7.01 -6.59 5.79
CA ILE A 26 7.66 -6.24 4.52
C ILE A 26 9.08 -6.74 4.58
N VAL A 27 9.47 -7.54 3.58
CA VAL A 27 10.84 -7.99 3.37
C VAL A 27 11.39 -7.27 2.16
N ARG A 28 12.46 -6.53 2.33
CA ARG A 28 13.16 -5.79 1.27
C ARG A 28 14.61 -6.28 1.18
N VAL A 29 14.98 -6.83 0.03
CA VAL A 29 16.36 -7.21 -0.26
C VAL A 29 17.10 -5.99 -0.76
N MET A 30 18.02 -5.49 0.03
CA MET A 30 18.81 -4.30 -0.29
C MET A 30 19.85 -4.62 -1.39
N PRO A 31 20.40 -3.59 -2.08
CA PRO A 31 21.40 -3.79 -3.13
C PRO A 31 22.65 -4.55 -2.68
N ASP A 32 23.02 -4.47 -1.40
CA ASP A 32 24.13 -5.20 -0.81
C ASP A 32 23.78 -6.65 -0.41
N GLY A 33 22.54 -7.09 -0.65
CA GLY A 33 22.02 -8.41 -0.31
C GLY A 33 21.48 -8.54 1.11
N THR A 34 21.55 -7.50 1.93
CA THR A 34 20.93 -7.52 3.27
C THR A 34 19.41 -7.49 3.16
N HIS A 35 18.72 -8.11 4.10
CA HIS A 35 17.28 -8.11 4.20
C HIS A 35 16.81 -7.16 5.29
N LEU A 36 16.02 -6.16 4.93
CA LEU A 36 15.22 -5.40 5.88
C LEU A 36 13.88 -6.12 6.05
N ILE A 37 13.53 -6.43 7.30
CA ILE A 37 12.27 -7.09 7.64
C ILE A 37 11.57 -6.22 8.67
N LEU A 38 10.47 -5.59 8.28
CA LEU A 38 9.78 -4.60 9.09
C LEU A 38 8.27 -4.84 9.07
N PRO A 39 7.59 -4.76 10.24
CA PRO A 39 6.14 -4.85 10.27
C PRO A 39 5.50 -3.62 9.63
N VAL A 40 4.41 -3.81 8.92
CA VAL A 40 3.54 -2.71 8.48
C VAL A 40 2.81 -2.16 9.70
N THR A 41 2.88 -0.85 9.92
CA THR A 41 2.29 -0.21 11.09
C THR A 41 1.19 0.79 10.79
N GLU A 42 1.14 1.30 9.56
CA GLU A 42 0.12 2.25 9.15
C GLU A 42 -0.17 2.14 7.65
N VAL A 43 -1.46 2.12 7.31
CA VAL A 43 -1.93 2.14 5.91
C VAL A 43 -3.12 3.07 5.73
N GLU A 44 -3.30 3.57 4.52
CA GLU A 44 -4.53 4.23 4.08
C GLU A 44 -5.14 3.47 2.91
N VAL A 45 -6.47 3.39 2.89
CA VAL A 45 -7.22 2.74 1.82
C VAL A 45 -7.72 3.77 0.82
N TYR A 46 -7.51 3.49 -0.46
CA TYR A 46 -8.07 4.21 -1.61
C TYR A 46 -8.90 3.21 -2.40
N ARG A 47 -10.20 3.45 -2.55
CA ARG A 47 -11.14 2.38 -2.89
C ARG A 47 -12.14 2.77 -3.97
N GLY A 48 -11.88 2.27 -5.18
CA GLY A 48 -12.80 2.40 -6.30
C GLY A 48 -12.82 3.78 -6.95
N MET A 49 -13.63 3.91 -7.98
CA MET A 49 -13.76 5.17 -8.73
C MET A 49 -14.66 6.20 -8.03
N ASP A 50 -15.49 5.77 -7.08
CA ASP A 50 -16.34 6.68 -6.30
C ASP A 50 -15.54 7.46 -5.25
N ASP A 51 -14.43 6.90 -4.79
CA ASP A 51 -13.53 7.55 -3.83
C ASP A 51 -12.80 8.72 -4.50
N ARG A 52 -13.24 9.94 -4.21
CA ARG A 52 -12.66 11.16 -4.80
C ARG A 52 -11.22 11.43 -4.38
N ALA A 53 -10.74 10.81 -3.31
CA ALA A 53 -9.34 10.88 -2.91
C ALA A 53 -8.46 9.91 -3.70
N ASN A 54 -9.05 8.93 -4.38
CA ASN A 54 -8.33 7.95 -5.17
C ASN A 54 -7.89 8.54 -6.53
N HIS A 55 -6.63 8.31 -6.92
CA HIS A 55 -6.12 8.73 -8.23
C HIS A 55 -6.93 8.16 -9.40
N ALA A 56 -7.55 7.01 -9.21
CA ALA A 56 -8.39 6.36 -10.22
C ALA A 56 -9.81 6.94 -10.31
N SER A 57 -10.19 7.91 -9.49
CA SER A 57 -11.56 8.46 -9.44
C SER A 57 -12.03 9.05 -10.78
N LYS A 58 -11.10 9.52 -11.59
CA LYS A 58 -11.36 10.07 -12.93
C LYS A 58 -11.08 9.08 -14.06
N GLY A 59 -10.92 7.79 -13.73
CA GLY A 59 -10.64 6.74 -14.70
C GLY A 59 -9.16 6.40 -14.83
N MET A 60 -8.90 5.49 -15.76
CA MET A 60 -7.55 4.98 -16.02
C MET A 60 -6.71 6.01 -16.78
N THR A 61 -5.47 6.17 -16.33
CA THR A 61 -4.42 6.93 -17.01
C THR A 61 -3.18 6.06 -17.14
N GLU A 62 -2.20 6.48 -17.94
CA GLU A 62 -0.91 5.78 -18.03
C GLU A 62 -0.24 5.66 -16.64
N ARG A 63 -0.37 6.69 -15.81
CA ARG A 63 0.22 6.73 -14.47
C ARG A 63 -0.40 5.73 -13.50
N ASN A 64 -1.72 5.57 -13.51
CA ASN A 64 -2.45 4.76 -12.52
C ASN A 64 -2.93 3.40 -13.05
N ARG A 65 -2.56 3.04 -14.27
CA ARG A 65 -3.07 1.83 -14.94
C ARG A 65 -2.92 0.54 -14.13
N VAL A 66 -1.85 0.41 -13.34
CA VAL A 66 -1.63 -0.79 -12.51
C VAL A 66 -2.68 -0.96 -11.42
N MET A 67 -3.34 0.12 -10.99
CA MET A 67 -4.42 0.04 -10.01
C MET A 67 -5.63 -0.72 -10.53
N PHE A 68 -5.81 -0.79 -11.85
CA PHE A 68 -6.90 -1.54 -12.50
C PHE A 68 -6.53 -3.00 -12.78
N GLY A 69 -5.29 -3.38 -12.49
CA GLY A 69 -4.79 -4.74 -12.66
C GLY A 69 -5.01 -5.61 -11.43
N GLN A 70 -4.18 -6.63 -11.33
CA GLN A 70 -4.24 -7.62 -10.25
C GLN A 70 -3.78 -7.05 -8.90
N GLY A 71 -4.37 -7.52 -7.81
CA GLY A 71 -3.89 -7.23 -6.47
C GLY A 71 -2.47 -7.75 -6.23
N GLY A 72 -1.72 -7.09 -5.34
CA GLY A 72 -0.33 -7.42 -5.03
C GLY A 72 0.71 -6.80 -5.95
N ILE A 73 0.30 -5.96 -6.88
CA ILE A 73 1.21 -5.18 -7.73
C ILE A 73 1.51 -3.84 -7.05
N ILE A 74 2.75 -3.40 -7.12
CA ILE A 74 3.16 -2.11 -6.56
C ILE A 74 2.78 -0.97 -7.50
N TYR A 75 2.10 0.04 -6.95
CA TYR A 75 1.86 1.33 -7.57
C TYR A 75 2.70 2.39 -6.87
N MET A 76 3.63 2.99 -7.62
CA MET A 76 4.49 4.06 -7.13
C MET A 76 4.10 5.38 -7.79
N TYR A 77 3.99 6.45 -7.01
CA TYR A 77 3.87 7.79 -7.55
C TYR A 77 4.68 8.79 -6.72
N LEU A 78 5.02 9.91 -7.38
CA LEU A 78 5.84 10.96 -6.79
C LEU A 78 4.95 12.13 -6.39
N ILE A 79 5.12 12.64 -5.17
CA ILE A 79 4.46 13.87 -4.72
C ILE A 79 5.50 14.97 -4.48
N TYR A 80 5.09 16.21 -4.76
CA TYR A 80 5.95 17.41 -4.63
C TYR A 80 7.31 17.27 -5.34
N GLY A 81 7.40 16.43 -6.36
CA GLY A 81 8.63 16.17 -7.11
C GLY A 81 9.76 15.54 -6.31
N MET A 82 9.52 15.06 -5.09
CA MET A 82 10.59 14.60 -4.20
C MET A 82 10.27 13.35 -3.34
N HIS A 83 9.00 13.02 -3.12
CA HIS A 83 8.61 11.90 -2.25
C HIS A 83 7.88 10.81 -3.01
N TRP A 84 8.47 9.62 -3.05
CA TRP A 84 7.81 8.44 -3.59
C TRP A 84 6.81 7.86 -2.59
N MET A 85 5.65 7.45 -3.10
CA MET A 85 4.58 6.82 -2.32
C MET A 85 4.44 5.36 -2.73
N LEU A 86 4.56 4.45 -1.77
CA LEU A 86 4.40 3.02 -1.98
C LEU A 86 2.95 2.62 -1.75
N ASN A 87 2.30 2.15 -2.80
CA ASN A 87 0.96 1.58 -2.73
C ASN A 87 0.99 0.12 -3.17
N ILE A 88 0.16 -0.69 -2.55
CA ILE A 88 -0.09 -2.07 -2.95
C ILE A 88 -1.50 -2.13 -3.52
N VAL A 89 -1.61 -2.53 -4.78
CA VAL A 89 -2.90 -2.71 -5.44
C VAL A 89 -3.67 -3.85 -4.77
N ALA A 90 -4.95 -3.63 -4.53
CA ALA A 90 -5.86 -4.58 -3.90
C ALA A 90 -7.12 -4.74 -4.75
N GLY A 91 -7.95 -5.70 -4.37
CA GLY A 91 -9.21 -5.96 -5.06
C GLY A 91 -9.07 -6.77 -6.33
N GLU A 92 -10.20 -6.99 -6.97
CA GLU A 92 -10.27 -7.71 -8.23
C GLU A 92 -9.80 -6.84 -9.40
N GLU A 93 -9.26 -7.47 -10.43
CA GLU A 93 -8.87 -6.80 -11.67
C GLU A 93 -10.04 -6.00 -12.26
N GLY A 94 -9.77 -4.76 -12.65
CA GLY A 94 -10.77 -3.81 -13.15
C GLY A 94 -11.40 -2.93 -12.07
N ASN A 95 -11.20 -3.25 -10.79
CA ASN A 95 -11.67 -2.46 -9.66
C ASN A 95 -10.49 -1.78 -8.96
N PRO A 96 -10.27 -0.47 -9.16
CA PRO A 96 -9.05 0.18 -8.72
C PRO A 96 -9.08 0.47 -7.21
N GLU A 97 -8.43 -0.40 -6.46
CA GLU A 97 -8.22 -0.24 -5.02
C GLU A 97 -6.73 -0.30 -4.70
N ALA A 98 -6.30 0.41 -3.67
CA ALA A 98 -4.92 0.39 -3.21
C ALA A 98 -4.80 0.68 -1.72
N LEU A 99 -3.71 0.17 -1.15
CA LEU A 99 -3.27 0.44 0.22
C LEU A 99 -1.98 1.25 0.15
N LEU A 100 -2.02 2.51 0.61
CA LEU A 100 -0.83 3.32 0.78
C LEU A 100 -0.13 2.90 2.07
N ILE A 101 1.12 2.48 1.97
CA ILE A 101 1.94 2.14 3.14
C ILE A 101 2.52 3.42 3.73
N ARG A 102 2.05 3.77 4.93
CA ARG A 102 2.43 5.00 5.63
C ARG A 102 3.41 4.78 6.77
N GLY A 103 3.52 3.56 7.27
CA GLY A 103 4.40 3.23 8.38
C GLY A 103 4.92 1.81 8.28
N VAL A 104 6.19 1.62 8.63
CA VAL A 104 6.83 0.31 8.78
C VAL A 104 7.80 0.36 9.97
N GLY A 105 7.69 -0.60 10.89
CA GLY A 105 8.50 -0.58 12.11
C GLY A 105 8.35 0.74 12.86
N GLU A 106 9.45 1.40 13.15
CA GLU A 106 9.48 2.71 13.81
C GLU A 106 9.47 3.89 12.81
N VAL A 107 9.42 3.61 11.52
CA VAL A 107 9.44 4.63 10.47
C VAL A 107 8.02 5.10 10.18
N GLU A 108 7.73 6.35 10.48
CA GLU A 108 6.43 6.99 10.24
C GLU A 108 6.51 7.97 9.07
N GLY A 109 5.48 7.93 8.22
CA GLY A 109 5.33 8.79 7.04
C GLY A 109 5.69 8.09 5.74
N PRO A 110 4.82 8.23 4.69
CA PRO A 110 4.96 7.44 3.45
C PRO A 110 6.25 7.76 2.68
N GLY A 111 6.67 9.01 2.67
CA GLY A 111 7.94 9.40 2.04
C GLY A 111 9.16 8.87 2.77
N ARG A 112 9.10 8.80 4.09
CA ARG A 112 10.17 8.21 4.91
C ARG A 112 10.23 6.70 4.74
N VAL A 113 9.07 6.04 4.61
CA VAL A 113 8.98 4.61 4.33
C VAL A 113 9.74 4.25 3.06
N THR A 114 9.45 4.92 1.94
CA THR A 114 10.12 4.64 0.66
C THR A 114 11.60 4.95 0.71
N LYS A 115 11.98 6.02 1.39
CA LYS A 115 13.40 6.37 1.59
C LYS A 115 14.14 5.30 2.39
N HIS A 116 13.53 4.83 3.48
CA HIS A 116 14.11 3.79 4.34
C HIS A 116 14.27 2.46 3.61
N LEU A 117 13.27 2.09 2.79
CA LEU A 117 13.29 0.88 1.99
C LEU A 117 14.14 1.02 0.69
N SER A 118 14.65 2.20 0.40
CA SER A 118 15.36 2.50 -0.86
C SER A 118 14.59 2.04 -2.08
N ILE A 119 13.34 2.50 -2.20
CA ILE A 119 12.46 2.19 -3.33
C ILE A 119 11.95 3.46 -3.99
N GLY A 120 11.80 3.41 -5.28
CA GLY A 120 11.34 4.52 -6.08
C GLY A 120 10.66 4.03 -7.37
N ARG A 121 10.83 4.76 -8.44
CA ARG A 121 10.17 4.51 -9.73
C ARG A 121 10.38 3.10 -10.27
N ASP A 122 11.56 2.53 -10.05
CA ASP A 122 11.93 1.19 -10.54
C ASP A 122 11.11 0.04 -9.92
N PHE A 123 10.35 0.33 -8.86
CA PHE A 123 9.41 -0.62 -8.25
C PHE A 123 7.98 -0.51 -8.79
N TYR A 124 7.70 0.45 -9.66
CA TYR A 124 6.39 0.54 -10.31
C TYR A 124 6.10 -0.73 -11.12
N GLY A 125 4.98 -1.38 -10.83
CA GLY A 125 4.59 -2.63 -11.49
C GLY A 125 5.24 -3.89 -10.92
N GLU A 126 6.05 -3.78 -9.87
CA GLU A 126 6.65 -4.95 -9.20
C GLU A 126 5.56 -5.84 -8.62
N ASP A 127 5.67 -7.14 -8.83
CA ASP A 127 4.73 -8.14 -8.36
C ASP A 127 5.20 -8.74 -7.04
N LEU A 128 4.52 -8.41 -5.93
CA LEU A 128 4.89 -8.89 -4.61
C LEU A 128 4.89 -10.42 -4.46
N GLU A 129 4.06 -11.13 -5.23
CA GLU A 129 4.02 -12.58 -5.19
C GLU A 129 5.29 -13.22 -5.76
N ASN A 130 5.89 -12.61 -6.80
CA ASN A 130 7.00 -13.18 -7.55
C ASN A 130 8.31 -12.40 -7.41
N SER A 131 8.28 -11.22 -6.78
CA SER A 131 9.47 -10.38 -6.64
C SER A 131 10.58 -11.06 -5.85
N ARG A 132 11.82 -10.81 -6.28
CA ARG A 132 13.03 -11.19 -5.53
C ARG A 132 13.61 -10.03 -4.74
N ARG A 133 12.97 -8.85 -4.84
CA ARG A 133 13.48 -7.61 -4.23
C ARG A 133 12.63 -7.15 -3.06
N ILE A 134 11.31 -7.43 -3.10
CA ILE A 134 10.35 -7.00 -2.07
C ILE A 134 9.13 -7.92 -2.06
N TRP A 135 8.68 -8.29 -0.87
CA TRP A 135 7.44 -9.06 -0.68
C TRP A 135 6.91 -8.86 0.73
N LEU A 136 5.71 -9.38 1.00
CA LEU A 136 5.17 -9.45 2.35
C LEU A 136 5.11 -10.89 2.83
N GLU A 137 5.36 -11.07 4.12
CA GLU A 137 5.28 -12.36 4.80
C GLU A 137 4.21 -12.36 5.87
N GLU A 138 3.60 -13.53 6.05
CA GLU A 138 2.63 -13.80 7.10
C GLU A 138 3.27 -13.57 8.48
N ARG A 139 2.54 -12.90 9.35
CA ARG A 139 2.83 -12.71 10.77
C ARG A 139 1.51 -12.76 11.52
N PRO A 140 1.52 -13.04 12.84
CA PRO A 140 0.30 -12.99 13.64
C PRO A 140 -0.47 -11.69 13.48
N ALA A 141 -1.79 -11.78 13.49
CA ALA A 141 -2.64 -10.61 13.37
C ALA A 141 -2.41 -9.65 14.54
N VAL A 142 -2.49 -8.36 14.25
CA VAL A 142 -2.49 -7.32 15.29
C VAL A 142 -3.88 -7.26 15.90
N GLU A 143 -3.97 -7.43 17.21
CA GLU A 143 -5.24 -7.42 17.92
C GLU A 143 -5.80 -6.02 18.16
N ASN A 144 -4.91 -5.04 18.33
CA ASN A 144 -5.30 -3.65 18.66
C ASN A 144 -4.78 -2.69 17.60
N PHE A 145 -5.68 -2.00 16.94
CA PHE A 145 -5.39 -0.94 15.99
C PHE A 145 -6.43 0.17 16.09
N THR A 146 -6.10 1.33 15.59
CA THR A 146 -7.00 2.48 15.51
C THR A 146 -7.31 2.82 14.06
N THR A 147 -8.45 3.46 13.84
CA THR A 147 -8.83 4.01 12.54
C THR A 147 -9.05 5.51 12.65
N GLY A 148 -8.92 6.20 11.53
CA GLY A 148 -9.16 7.62 11.47
C GLY A 148 -9.20 8.13 10.03
N PRO A 149 -9.39 9.45 9.86
CA PRO A 149 -9.36 10.07 8.55
C PRO A 149 -8.00 9.92 7.86
N ARG A 150 -8.04 9.85 6.54
CA ARG A 150 -6.83 9.87 5.71
C ARG A 150 -6.16 11.24 5.73
N VAL A 151 -4.86 11.28 5.52
CA VAL A 151 -4.05 12.49 5.60
C VAL A 151 -3.92 13.14 4.22
N GLY A 152 -4.09 14.49 4.16
CA GLY A 152 -3.80 15.26 2.96
C GLY A 152 -4.83 15.12 1.84
N ILE A 153 -6.07 14.74 2.13
CA ILE A 153 -7.11 14.52 1.13
C ILE A 153 -8.23 15.56 1.14
N ASN A 154 -7.97 16.76 1.64
CA ASN A 154 -8.99 17.82 1.74
C ASN A 154 -9.65 18.17 0.39
N TYR A 155 -8.93 17.99 -0.71
CA TYR A 155 -9.46 18.19 -2.08
C TYR A 155 -10.63 17.27 -2.43
N ALA A 156 -10.78 16.14 -1.74
CA ALA A 156 -11.80 15.14 -2.06
C ALA A 156 -13.20 15.53 -1.59
N GLY A 157 -13.31 16.41 -0.58
CA GLY A 157 -14.58 16.79 0.02
C GLY A 157 -15.21 15.69 0.86
N GLU A 158 -16.35 15.99 1.46
CA GLU A 158 -17.14 15.00 2.20
C GLU A 158 -17.94 14.08 1.25
N PRO A 159 -18.21 12.83 1.61
CA PRO A 159 -17.85 12.17 2.89
C PRO A 159 -16.41 11.64 2.97
N TRP A 160 -15.61 11.80 1.92
CA TRP A 160 -14.30 11.16 1.76
C TRP A 160 -13.28 11.62 2.81
N ILE A 161 -13.31 12.90 3.18
CA ILE A 161 -12.41 13.47 4.20
C ILE A 161 -12.61 12.77 5.55
N SER A 162 -13.86 12.48 5.92
CA SER A 162 -14.21 11.93 7.24
C SER A 162 -14.21 10.40 7.29
N MET A 163 -14.08 9.71 6.15
CA MET A 163 -14.03 8.24 6.13
C MET A 163 -12.85 7.73 6.96
N PRO A 164 -13.09 6.75 7.88
CA PRO A 164 -12.05 6.23 8.76
C PRO A 164 -11.17 5.18 8.05
N TRP A 165 -10.62 5.56 6.92
CA TRP A 165 -9.87 4.65 6.04
C TRP A 165 -8.35 4.74 6.19
N ARG A 166 -7.90 5.22 7.34
CA ARG A 166 -6.52 5.12 7.80
C ARG A 166 -6.48 4.18 9.01
N PHE A 167 -5.62 3.18 8.94
CA PHE A 167 -5.46 2.11 9.94
C PHE A 167 -4.05 2.17 10.51
N ARG A 168 -3.94 2.12 11.83
CA ARG A 168 -2.65 2.24 12.52
C ARG A 168 -2.61 1.35 13.77
N CYS A 169 -1.46 0.70 13.99
CA CYS A 169 -1.16 -0.03 15.23
C CYS A 169 0.11 0.48 15.91
#